data_53078b7c48d05c657a5567b08c735076
#
_entry.id   53078b7c48d05c657a5567b08c735076
#
_cell.length_a   1.000
_cell.length_b   1.000
_cell.length_c   1.000
_cell.angle_alpha   90.00
_cell.angle_beta   90.00
_cell.angle_gamma   90.00
#
_symmetry.space_group_name_H-M   'P 1'
#
loop_
_entity.id
_entity.type
_entity.pdbx_description
1 polymer ?
#
loop_
_entity_poly.entity_id
_entity_poly.type
_entity_poly.pdbx_seq_one_letter_code
_entity_poly.pdbx_strand_id
1 'polypeptide(L)'
;MTAATASTDRKAQNIIKPYLGMTAWPSVALAFGIYAAFALVCTLGVTGVIPLWLGLILNSLILYANQTPLHEACHGNIAGRDSRWMWLNHLIGFLSGAILLHEYKAFRHLHLMHHRQTNDDDLDPDHWLKVTNPLVVLFRCFTIVPFYHHFFFQRVALNPREAANFKVTAHVLAVYWLLYSIAFWLCLFGYWREVLALWLGPHWIGSAIIIYLFAYLPHKPHDTKQRYRNTRVYKVSGPLEKIVNGLYLFQNYHLIHHLFPRIPFYLYAQAFNDLRPILKHEGSRIHEYGH
;
A
#
# COMPACT_ATOMS: atom_id res chain seq x y z
N MET A 1 -20.87 6.04 18.17
CA MET A 1 -19.63 6.33 18.95
C MET A 1 -20.04 6.72 20.36
N THR A 2 -19.57 6.03 21.39
CA THR A 2 -19.91 6.35 22.79
C THR A 2 -19.11 7.57 23.26
N ALA A 3 -19.57 8.28 24.31
CA ALA A 3 -18.84 9.43 24.88
C ALA A 3 -17.43 9.04 25.38
N ALA A 4 -17.26 7.82 25.88
CA ALA A 4 -15.97 7.26 26.28
C ALA A 4 -15.01 7.14 25.10
N THR A 5 -15.45 6.58 23.97
CA THR A 5 -14.63 6.45 22.74
C THR A 5 -14.23 7.81 22.20
N ALA A 6 -15.13 8.82 22.25
CA ALA A 6 -14.81 10.19 21.83
C ALA A 6 -13.73 10.84 22.71
N SER A 7 -13.73 10.58 24.04
CA SER A 7 -12.69 11.03 24.96
C SER A 7 -11.33 10.38 24.65
N THR A 8 -11.33 9.07 24.40
CA THR A 8 -10.13 8.32 24.04
C THR A 8 -9.52 8.82 22.72
N ASP A 9 -10.34 9.02 21.70
CA ASP A 9 -9.90 9.55 20.40
C ASP A 9 -9.26 10.94 20.55
N ARG A 10 -9.81 11.81 21.38
CA ARG A 10 -9.23 13.13 21.63
C ARG A 10 -7.85 13.06 22.30
N LYS A 11 -7.69 12.16 23.29
CA LYS A 11 -6.39 11.89 23.91
C LYS A 11 -5.37 11.36 22.91
N ALA A 12 -5.77 10.36 22.11
CA ALA A 12 -4.91 9.79 21.08
C ALA A 12 -4.50 10.85 20.04
N GLN A 13 -5.44 11.68 19.56
CA GLN A 13 -5.14 12.79 18.65
C GLN A 13 -4.12 13.79 19.22
N ASN A 14 -4.18 14.09 20.52
CA ASN A 14 -3.20 14.98 21.16
C ASN A 14 -1.79 14.36 21.17
N ILE A 15 -1.68 13.05 21.44
CA ILE A 15 -0.40 12.32 21.44
C ILE A 15 0.24 12.33 20.05
N ILE A 16 -0.55 12.15 18.99
CA ILE A 16 -0.01 12.01 17.64
C ILE A 16 0.27 13.34 16.92
N LYS A 17 -0.11 14.49 17.48
CA LYS A 17 0.13 15.81 16.88
C LYS A 17 1.57 16.04 16.39
N PRO A 18 2.62 15.65 17.15
CA PRO A 18 4.01 15.83 16.72
C PRO A 18 4.39 15.05 15.46
N TYR A 19 3.63 13.99 15.13
CA TYR A 19 3.90 13.11 13.99
C TYR A 19 3.21 13.57 12.70
N LEU A 20 2.41 14.63 12.76
CA LEU A 20 1.56 15.06 11.65
C LEU A 20 2.09 16.32 10.96
N GLY A 21 1.94 16.35 9.66
CA GLY A 21 2.03 17.58 8.87
C GLY A 21 3.43 17.94 8.38
N MET A 22 4.46 17.18 8.73
CA MET A 22 5.79 17.35 8.17
C MET A 22 5.82 16.86 6.72
N THR A 23 6.68 17.45 5.87
CA THR A 23 7.03 16.89 4.56
C THR A 23 7.87 15.64 4.78
N ALA A 24 7.44 14.51 4.22
CA ALA A 24 8.06 13.20 4.47
C ALA A 24 9.28 12.97 3.57
N TRP A 25 10.38 13.69 3.78
CA TRP A 25 11.62 13.54 3.01
C TRP A 25 12.18 12.12 2.98
N PRO A 26 12.11 11.29 4.05
CA PRO A 26 12.50 9.89 3.96
C PRO A 26 11.65 9.09 2.95
N SER A 27 10.35 9.38 2.82
CA SER A 27 9.49 8.77 1.79
C SER A 27 9.90 9.20 0.38
N VAL A 28 10.32 10.45 0.20
CA VAL A 28 10.86 10.96 -1.07
C VAL A 28 12.14 10.24 -1.44
N ALA A 29 13.10 10.15 -0.50
CA ALA A 29 14.37 9.46 -0.72
C ALA A 29 14.15 7.98 -1.06
N LEU A 30 13.24 7.30 -0.34
CA LEU A 30 12.86 5.92 -0.63
C LEU A 30 12.30 5.78 -2.05
N ALA A 31 11.39 6.66 -2.47
CA ALA A 31 10.79 6.62 -3.80
C ALA A 31 11.84 6.72 -4.91
N PHE A 32 12.70 7.73 -4.85
CA PHE A 32 13.74 7.92 -5.88
C PHE A 32 14.81 6.82 -5.84
N GLY A 33 15.16 6.30 -4.67
CA GLY A 33 16.02 5.12 -4.54
C GLY A 33 15.43 3.88 -5.22
N ILE A 34 14.14 3.64 -5.04
CA ILE A 34 13.38 2.56 -5.69
C ILE A 34 13.37 2.74 -7.22
N TYR A 35 13.10 3.95 -7.71
CA TYR A 35 13.09 4.22 -9.17
C TYR A 35 14.45 3.98 -9.80
N ALA A 36 15.52 4.44 -9.14
CA ALA A 36 16.88 4.21 -9.59
C ALA A 36 17.24 2.71 -9.58
N ALA A 37 16.87 1.98 -8.53
CA ALA A 37 17.10 0.55 -8.42
C ALA A 37 16.32 -0.23 -9.50
N PHE A 38 15.05 0.10 -9.74
CA PHE A 38 14.24 -0.50 -10.79
C PHE A 38 14.85 -0.28 -12.18
N ALA A 39 15.20 0.97 -12.49
CA ALA A 39 15.84 1.32 -13.76
C ALA A 39 17.18 0.60 -13.94
N LEU A 40 18.00 0.50 -12.89
CA LEU A 40 19.28 -0.21 -12.91
C LEU A 40 19.06 -1.70 -13.20
N VAL A 41 18.16 -2.39 -12.47
CA VAL A 41 17.90 -3.82 -12.68
C VAL A 41 17.35 -4.07 -14.08
N CYS A 42 16.45 -3.22 -14.59
CA CYS A 42 15.95 -3.30 -15.95
C CYS A 42 17.08 -3.15 -16.97
N THR A 43 17.96 -2.15 -16.80
CA THR A 43 19.12 -1.95 -17.68
C THR A 43 20.06 -3.14 -17.67
N LEU A 44 20.43 -3.66 -16.50
CA LEU A 44 21.31 -4.82 -16.36
C LEU A 44 20.69 -6.09 -16.97
N GLY A 45 19.39 -6.29 -16.84
CA GLY A 45 18.67 -7.42 -17.43
C GLY A 45 18.59 -7.32 -18.97
N VAL A 46 18.22 -6.15 -19.50
CA VAL A 46 18.12 -5.92 -20.96
C VAL A 46 19.49 -6.02 -21.64
N THR A 47 20.55 -5.55 -21.00
CA THR A 47 21.93 -5.66 -21.53
C THR A 47 22.57 -7.04 -21.31
N GLY A 48 21.88 -7.96 -20.63
CA GLY A 48 22.40 -9.31 -20.39
C GLY A 48 23.48 -9.41 -19.31
N VAL A 49 23.74 -8.32 -18.56
CA VAL A 49 24.72 -8.33 -17.45
C VAL A 49 24.24 -9.22 -16.31
N ILE A 50 22.93 -9.27 -16.07
CA ILE A 50 22.33 -10.22 -15.15
C ILE A 50 21.31 -11.11 -15.88
N PRO A 51 21.13 -12.37 -15.47
CA PRO A 51 20.11 -13.23 -16.07
C PRO A 51 18.71 -12.73 -15.71
N LEU A 52 17.76 -12.88 -16.63
CA LEU A 52 16.38 -12.36 -16.46
C LEU A 52 15.67 -12.91 -15.21
N TRP A 53 15.95 -14.17 -14.80
CA TRP A 53 15.37 -14.72 -13.57
C TRP A 53 15.83 -13.97 -12.31
N LEU A 54 17.08 -13.48 -12.28
CA LEU A 54 17.56 -12.64 -11.18
C LEU A 54 16.89 -11.27 -11.22
N GLY A 55 16.73 -10.69 -12.41
CA GLY A 55 15.96 -9.46 -12.62
C GLY A 55 14.51 -9.59 -12.13
N LEU A 56 13.86 -10.75 -12.39
CA LEU A 56 12.51 -11.06 -11.89
C LEU A 56 12.44 -10.99 -10.36
N ILE A 57 13.37 -11.64 -9.67
CA ILE A 57 13.43 -11.68 -8.20
C ILE A 57 13.67 -10.28 -7.65
N LEU A 58 14.72 -9.59 -8.14
CA LEU A 58 15.09 -8.26 -7.65
C LEU A 58 13.97 -7.25 -7.86
N ASN A 59 13.37 -7.19 -9.06
CA ASN A 59 12.27 -6.28 -9.33
C ASN A 59 11.00 -6.64 -8.56
N SER A 60 10.75 -7.92 -8.24
CA SER A 60 9.63 -8.30 -7.37
C SER A 60 9.79 -7.69 -5.96
N LEU A 61 10.99 -7.69 -5.40
CA LEU A 61 11.29 -7.06 -4.11
C LEU A 61 11.26 -5.53 -4.19
N ILE A 62 11.76 -4.96 -5.29
CA ILE A 62 11.72 -3.52 -5.54
C ILE A 62 10.26 -3.05 -5.66
N LEU A 63 9.41 -3.78 -6.38
CA LEU A 63 7.99 -3.44 -6.53
C LEU A 63 7.22 -3.65 -5.23
N TYR A 64 7.57 -4.65 -4.44
CA TYR A 64 7.07 -4.78 -3.07
C TYR A 64 7.37 -3.51 -2.25
N ALA A 65 8.60 -3.03 -2.27
CA ALA A 65 8.98 -1.80 -1.55
C ALA A 65 8.30 -0.54 -2.13
N ASN A 66 8.05 -0.51 -3.45
CA ASN A 66 7.42 0.61 -4.15
C ASN A 66 5.96 0.86 -3.73
N GLN A 67 5.32 -0.12 -3.09
CA GLN A 67 4.00 0.09 -2.48
C GLN A 67 4.02 1.20 -1.43
N THR A 68 5.10 1.33 -0.65
CA THR A 68 5.18 2.33 0.43
C THR A 68 5.11 3.77 -0.08
N PRO A 69 5.92 4.25 -1.06
CA PRO A 69 5.75 5.60 -1.59
C PRO A 69 4.42 5.83 -2.31
N LEU A 70 3.86 4.81 -3.01
CA LEU A 70 2.52 4.90 -3.58
C LEU A 70 1.47 5.13 -2.49
N HIS A 71 1.54 4.37 -1.43
CA HIS A 71 0.63 4.41 -0.28
C HIS A 71 0.74 5.74 0.50
N GLU A 72 1.96 6.23 0.75
CA GLU A 72 2.20 7.54 1.36
C GLU A 72 1.59 8.68 0.52
N ALA A 73 1.72 8.59 -0.81
CA ALA A 73 1.12 9.56 -1.72
C ALA A 73 -0.42 9.54 -1.67
N CYS A 74 -1.04 8.37 -1.44
CA CYS A 74 -2.51 8.26 -1.31
C CYS A 74 -3.06 9.05 -0.12
N HIS A 75 -2.30 9.14 0.97
CA HIS A 75 -2.67 9.88 2.16
C HIS A 75 -2.19 11.34 2.17
N GLY A 76 -1.40 11.74 1.18
CA GLY A 76 -0.80 13.08 1.10
C GLY A 76 0.36 13.28 2.08
N ASN A 77 0.96 12.19 2.58
CA ASN A 77 2.00 12.24 3.60
C ASN A 77 3.29 12.85 3.06
N ILE A 78 3.59 12.68 1.76
CA ILE A 78 4.80 13.22 1.13
C ILE A 78 4.83 14.74 1.24
N ALA A 79 3.73 15.41 0.92
CA ALA A 79 3.61 16.86 1.07
C ALA A 79 3.37 17.30 2.53
N GLY A 80 2.72 16.44 3.33
CA GLY A 80 2.29 16.81 4.67
C GLY A 80 1.25 17.94 4.64
N ARG A 81 1.51 19.03 5.38
CA ARG A 81 0.68 20.27 5.37
C ARG A 81 1.20 21.32 4.40
N ASP A 82 2.39 21.14 3.85
CA ASP A 82 3.01 22.11 2.95
C ASP A 82 2.51 21.89 1.50
N SER A 83 1.56 22.70 1.10
CA SER A 83 0.94 22.62 -0.24
C SER A 83 1.95 22.83 -1.39
N ARG A 84 3.10 23.47 -1.14
CA ARG A 84 4.17 23.65 -2.14
C ARG A 84 4.71 22.32 -2.64
N TRP A 85 4.65 21.25 -1.84
CA TRP A 85 5.12 19.91 -2.19
C TRP A 85 4.03 18.98 -2.72
N MET A 86 2.81 19.48 -2.92
CA MET A 86 1.71 18.63 -3.39
C MET A 86 1.97 18.07 -4.80
N TRP A 87 2.66 18.85 -5.67
CA TRP A 87 3.08 18.34 -6.97
C TRP A 87 4.00 17.11 -6.86
N LEU A 88 4.97 17.15 -5.91
CA LEU A 88 5.88 16.02 -5.64
C LEU A 88 5.12 14.80 -5.10
N ASN A 89 4.13 15.04 -4.23
CA ASN A 89 3.24 13.97 -3.74
C ASN A 89 2.53 13.25 -4.91
N HIS A 90 1.98 14.02 -5.85
CA HIS A 90 1.31 13.45 -7.01
C HIS A 90 2.31 12.81 -7.99
N LEU A 91 3.44 13.42 -8.23
CA LEU A 91 4.49 12.85 -9.09
C LEU A 91 4.92 11.46 -8.57
N ILE A 92 5.23 11.35 -7.28
CA ILE A 92 5.60 10.06 -6.67
C ILE A 92 4.44 9.07 -6.75
N GLY A 93 3.21 9.50 -6.49
CA GLY A 93 2.03 8.64 -6.63
C GLY A 93 1.88 8.08 -8.05
N PHE A 94 2.02 8.92 -9.08
CA PHE A 94 1.91 8.49 -10.48
C PHE A 94 3.08 7.61 -10.93
N LEU A 95 4.32 7.95 -10.59
CA LEU A 95 5.48 7.14 -10.96
C LEU A 95 5.46 5.77 -10.28
N SER A 96 5.21 5.75 -8.96
CA SER A 96 5.07 4.49 -8.22
C SER A 96 3.92 3.63 -8.76
N GLY A 97 2.78 4.26 -9.05
CA GLY A 97 1.62 3.58 -9.62
C GLY A 97 1.91 3.01 -11.01
N ALA A 98 2.62 3.75 -11.87
CA ALA A 98 3.01 3.30 -13.21
C ALA A 98 3.95 2.09 -13.17
N ILE A 99 4.99 2.14 -12.33
CA ILE A 99 5.95 1.04 -12.18
C ILE A 99 5.25 -0.22 -11.63
N LEU A 100 4.37 -0.06 -10.64
CA LEU A 100 3.63 -1.14 -10.01
C LEU A 100 2.38 -1.56 -10.81
N LEU A 101 2.05 -0.92 -11.93
CA LEU A 101 0.81 -1.13 -12.69
C LEU A 101 -0.47 -1.01 -11.84
N HIS A 102 -0.41 -0.22 -10.79
CA HIS A 102 -1.54 0.20 -9.98
C HIS A 102 -1.81 1.68 -10.24
N GLU A 103 -2.75 1.99 -11.14
CA GLU A 103 -3.02 3.39 -11.46
C GLU A 103 -3.33 4.19 -10.18
N TYR A 104 -2.60 5.30 -9.98
CA TYR A 104 -2.57 6.03 -8.71
C TYR A 104 -3.94 6.51 -8.24
N LYS A 105 -4.79 7.05 -9.13
CA LYS A 105 -6.11 7.57 -8.73
C LYS A 105 -7.08 6.44 -8.39
N ALA A 106 -7.06 5.34 -9.14
CA ALA A 106 -7.86 4.17 -8.85
C ALA A 106 -7.41 3.54 -7.53
N PHE A 107 -6.12 3.31 -7.36
CA PHE A 107 -5.56 2.76 -6.13
C PHE A 107 -5.89 3.66 -4.93
N ARG A 108 -5.66 4.97 -5.04
CA ARG A 108 -6.00 5.93 -3.99
C ARG A 108 -7.48 5.89 -3.62
N HIS A 109 -8.37 5.80 -4.61
CA HIS A 109 -9.81 5.73 -4.35
C HIS A 109 -10.20 4.47 -3.56
N LEU A 110 -9.75 3.30 -4.02
CA LEU A 110 -10.01 2.02 -3.38
C LEU A 110 -9.39 1.97 -1.97
N HIS A 111 -8.15 2.42 -1.81
CA HIS A 111 -7.46 2.44 -0.54
C HIS A 111 -8.13 3.35 0.51
N LEU A 112 -8.56 4.56 0.11
CA LEU A 112 -9.33 5.43 1.00
C LEU A 112 -10.74 4.89 1.28
N MET A 113 -11.32 4.12 0.38
CA MET A 113 -12.57 3.39 0.63
C MET A 113 -12.36 2.28 1.66
N HIS A 114 -11.29 1.49 1.52
CA HIS A 114 -10.87 0.49 2.50
C HIS A 114 -10.73 1.08 3.91
N HIS A 115 -10.06 2.21 4.07
CA HIS A 115 -9.96 2.89 5.38
C HIS A 115 -11.30 3.29 5.98
N ARG A 116 -12.24 3.74 5.13
CA ARG A 116 -13.58 4.13 5.59
C ARG A 116 -14.48 2.95 5.93
N GLN A 117 -14.28 1.82 5.25
CA GLN A 117 -15.16 0.66 5.27
C GLN A 117 -14.43 -0.62 5.73
N THR A 118 -13.33 -0.47 6.47
CA THR A 118 -12.48 -1.58 6.90
C THR A 118 -13.28 -2.75 7.45
N ASN A 119 -13.08 -3.95 6.87
CA ASN A 119 -13.75 -5.21 7.20
C ASN A 119 -15.28 -5.21 6.94
N ASP A 120 -15.81 -4.30 6.13
CA ASP A 120 -17.18 -4.37 5.64
C ASP A 120 -17.29 -5.40 4.52
N ASP A 121 -18.26 -6.31 4.60
CA ASP A 121 -18.38 -7.44 3.65
C ASP A 121 -18.76 -6.99 2.23
N ASP A 122 -19.41 -5.81 2.07
CA ASP A 122 -19.91 -5.32 0.78
C ASP A 122 -19.12 -4.13 0.23
N LEU A 123 -18.58 -3.28 1.13
CA LEU A 123 -18.04 -1.98 0.78
C LEU A 123 -16.52 -1.91 0.91
N ASP A 124 -15.89 -2.85 1.62
CA ASP A 124 -14.44 -2.92 1.70
C ASP A 124 -13.88 -3.63 0.46
N PRO A 125 -13.04 -2.97 -0.39
CA PRO A 125 -12.41 -3.64 -1.51
C PRO A 125 -11.53 -4.83 -1.09
N ASP A 126 -11.05 -4.87 0.17
CA ASP A 126 -10.23 -5.95 0.69
C ASP A 126 -11.05 -7.16 1.20
N HIS A 127 -12.39 -7.09 1.18
CA HIS A 127 -13.25 -8.22 1.59
C HIS A 127 -12.98 -9.51 0.80
N TRP A 128 -12.41 -9.39 -0.42
CA TRP A 128 -11.92 -10.52 -1.21
C TRP A 128 -10.97 -11.42 -0.42
N LEU A 129 -10.23 -10.86 0.54
CA LEU A 129 -9.25 -11.57 1.35
C LEU A 129 -9.84 -12.22 2.62
N LYS A 130 -11.15 -12.04 2.89
CA LYS A 130 -11.83 -12.65 4.04
C LYS A 130 -12.03 -14.16 3.85
N VAL A 131 -10.92 -14.91 3.94
CA VAL A 131 -10.88 -16.37 3.82
C VAL A 131 -9.85 -16.95 4.79
N THR A 132 -10.00 -18.23 5.13
CA THR A 132 -9.15 -18.92 6.09
C THR A 132 -8.29 -20.02 5.47
N ASN A 133 -8.74 -20.63 4.36
CA ASN A 133 -7.99 -21.69 3.69
C ASN A 133 -6.71 -21.11 3.05
N PRO A 134 -5.50 -21.61 3.39
CA PRO A 134 -4.23 -21.04 2.92
C PRO A 134 -4.08 -21.05 1.40
N LEU A 135 -4.56 -22.07 0.70
CA LEU A 135 -4.49 -22.17 -0.76
C LEU A 135 -5.40 -21.12 -1.41
N VAL A 136 -6.58 -20.90 -0.83
CA VAL A 136 -7.51 -19.86 -1.29
C VAL A 136 -6.94 -18.48 -1.01
N VAL A 137 -6.28 -18.26 0.14
CA VAL A 137 -5.59 -17.01 0.45
C VAL A 137 -4.53 -16.73 -0.61
N LEU A 138 -3.66 -17.70 -0.91
CA LEU A 138 -2.63 -17.58 -1.92
C LEU A 138 -3.23 -17.23 -3.29
N PHE A 139 -4.23 -17.98 -3.73
CA PHE A 139 -4.96 -17.69 -4.98
C PHE A 139 -5.52 -16.27 -5.01
N ARG A 140 -6.15 -15.82 -3.92
CA ARG A 140 -6.74 -14.49 -3.83
C ARG A 140 -5.70 -13.37 -3.77
N CYS A 141 -4.52 -13.60 -3.20
CA CYS A 141 -3.41 -12.66 -3.28
C CYS A 141 -2.94 -12.44 -4.74
N PHE A 142 -2.91 -13.49 -5.55
CA PHE A 142 -2.54 -13.37 -6.98
C PHE A 142 -3.68 -12.82 -7.85
N THR A 143 -4.93 -12.90 -7.42
CA THR A 143 -6.10 -12.44 -8.19
C THR A 143 -6.68 -11.12 -7.69
N ILE A 144 -6.06 -10.47 -6.72
CA ILE A 144 -6.55 -9.21 -6.16
C ILE A 144 -6.56 -8.07 -7.18
N VAL A 145 -5.56 -8.00 -8.07
CA VAL A 145 -5.45 -6.92 -9.05
C VAL A 145 -6.63 -6.92 -10.03
N PRO A 146 -6.95 -8.02 -10.72
CA PRO A 146 -8.18 -8.08 -11.52
C PRO A 146 -9.45 -7.89 -10.69
N PHE A 147 -9.48 -8.36 -9.44
CA PHE A 147 -10.61 -8.10 -8.55
C PHE A 147 -10.77 -6.60 -8.24
N TYR A 148 -9.68 -5.88 -7.94
CA TYR A 148 -9.74 -4.43 -7.70
C TYR A 148 -10.19 -3.66 -8.94
N HIS A 149 -9.77 -4.06 -10.15
CA HIS A 149 -10.29 -3.46 -11.38
C HIS A 149 -11.80 -3.68 -11.51
N HIS A 150 -12.27 -4.92 -11.31
CA HIS A 150 -13.68 -5.25 -11.33
C HIS A 150 -14.48 -4.44 -10.29
N PHE A 151 -13.99 -4.39 -9.05
CA PHE A 151 -14.61 -3.63 -7.97
C PHE A 151 -14.67 -2.13 -8.27
N PHE A 152 -13.56 -1.55 -8.79
CA PHE A 152 -13.51 -0.16 -9.18
C PHE A 152 -14.54 0.16 -10.26
N PHE A 153 -14.61 -0.64 -11.31
CA PHE A 153 -15.58 -0.41 -12.38
C PHE A 153 -17.04 -0.57 -11.91
N GLN A 154 -17.34 -1.58 -11.13
CA GLN A 154 -18.70 -1.78 -10.63
C GLN A 154 -19.14 -0.71 -9.62
N ARG A 155 -18.29 -0.35 -8.68
CA ARG A 155 -18.68 0.49 -7.54
C ARG A 155 -18.40 1.96 -7.76
N VAL A 156 -17.44 2.30 -8.61
CA VAL A 156 -17.01 3.68 -8.85
C VAL A 156 -17.44 4.15 -10.24
N ALA A 157 -16.95 3.48 -11.29
CA ALA A 157 -17.12 3.92 -12.65
C ALA A 157 -18.59 3.88 -13.15
N LEU A 158 -19.32 2.83 -12.76
CA LEU A 158 -20.70 2.61 -13.18
C LEU A 158 -21.75 3.15 -12.20
N ASN A 159 -21.31 3.83 -11.11
CA ASN A 159 -22.24 4.41 -10.14
C ASN A 159 -22.82 5.72 -10.69
N PRO A 160 -24.16 5.77 -11.02
CA PRO A 160 -24.78 6.96 -11.62
C PRO A 160 -24.79 8.19 -10.69
N ARG A 161 -24.66 7.99 -9.36
CA ARG A 161 -24.65 9.06 -8.36
C ARG A 161 -23.31 9.81 -8.31
N GLU A 162 -22.30 9.29 -8.99
CA GLU A 162 -20.96 9.85 -8.99
C GLU A 162 -20.53 10.31 -10.40
N ALA A 163 -21.38 11.08 -11.08
CA ALA A 163 -21.04 11.66 -12.40
C ALA A 163 -19.73 12.46 -12.42
N ALA A 164 -19.26 12.96 -11.25
CA ALA A 164 -17.92 13.50 -11.08
C ALA A 164 -16.81 12.46 -11.37
N ASN A 165 -17.13 11.17 -11.34
CA ASN A 165 -16.18 10.07 -11.55
C ASN A 165 -15.88 9.80 -13.02
N PHE A 166 -16.66 10.32 -13.98
CA PHE A 166 -16.36 10.11 -15.41
C PHE A 166 -14.96 10.57 -15.78
N LYS A 167 -14.53 11.75 -15.32
CA LYS A 167 -13.17 12.26 -15.57
C LYS A 167 -12.10 11.39 -14.93
N VAL A 168 -12.35 10.89 -13.72
CA VAL A 168 -11.42 10.00 -13.02
C VAL A 168 -11.35 8.66 -13.74
N THR A 169 -12.49 8.09 -14.12
CA THR A 169 -12.55 6.82 -14.87
C THR A 169 -11.88 6.92 -16.23
N ALA A 170 -12.13 7.98 -16.99
CA ALA A 170 -11.48 8.22 -18.28
C ALA A 170 -9.96 8.35 -18.12
N HIS A 171 -9.49 9.04 -17.09
CA HIS A 171 -8.06 9.14 -16.78
C HIS A 171 -7.47 7.75 -16.42
N VAL A 172 -8.13 6.98 -15.56
CA VAL A 172 -7.69 5.62 -15.18
C VAL A 172 -7.56 4.73 -16.40
N LEU A 173 -8.58 4.72 -17.26
CA LEU A 173 -8.57 3.96 -18.52
C LEU A 173 -7.43 4.41 -19.45
N ALA A 174 -7.23 5.71 -19.61
CA ALA A 174 -6.18 6.26 -20.46
C ALA A 174 -4.78 5.85 -19.96
N VAL A 175 -4.55 5.90 -18.64
CA VAL A 175 -3.26 5.49 -18.06
C VAL A 175 -3.03 4.00 -18.23
N TYR A 176 -4.01 3.14 -17.97
CA TYR A 176 -3.88 1.70 -18.20
C TYR A 176 -3.66 1.39 -19.68
N TRP A 177 -4.42 2.04 -20.57
CA TRP A 177 -4.22 1.90 -22.01
C TRP A 177 -2.80 2.25 -22.42
N LEU A 178 -2.25 3.37 -21.91
CA LEU A 178 -0.88 3.79 -22.18
C LEU A 178 0.14 2.75 -21.68
N LEU A 179 0.04 2.31 -20.42
CA LEU A 179 0.99 1.38 -19.82
C LEU A 179 0.99 0.02 -20.52
N TYR A 180 -0.19 -0.53 -20.80
CA TYR A 180 -0.31 -1.80 -21.52
C TYR A 180 0.09 -1.68 -22.99
N SER A 181 -0.14 -0.52 -23.63
CA SER A 181 0.36 -0.26 -24.98
C SER A 181 1.89 -0.23 -25.02
N ILE A 182 2.54 0.40 -24.04
CA ILE A 182 4.01 0.36 -23.92
C ILE A 182 4.51 -1.09 -23.82
N ALA A 183 3.94 -1.88 -22.93
CA ALA A 183 4.30 -3.29 -22.77
C ALA A 183 4.07 -4.09 -24.07
N PHE A 184 2.93 -3.89 -24.72
CA PHE A 184 2.58 -4.53 -25.99
C PHE A 184 3.58 -4.21 -27.11
N TRP A 185 3.89 -2.93 -27.31
CA TRP A 185 4.85 -2.51 -28.33
C TRP A 185 6.26 -3.03 -28.07
N LEU A 186 6.71 -3.01 -26.81
CA LEU A 186 7.99 -3.61 -26.45
C LEU A 186 8.03 -5.10 -26.79
N CYS A 187 6.95 -5.84 -26.52
CA CYS A 187 6.83 -7.25 -26.90
C CYS A 187 6.91 -7.45 -28.43
N LEU A 188 6.24 -6.60 -29.22
CA LEU A 188 6.31 -6.64 -30.69
C LEU A 188 7.71 -6.33 -31.24
N PHE A 189 8.47 -5.47 -30.55
CA PHE A 189 9.87 -5.19 -30.89
C PHE A 189 10.85 -6.30 -30.44
N GLY A 190 10.34 -7.41 -29.90
CA GLY A 190 11.15 -8.58 -29.55
C GLY A 190 11.55 -8.65 -28.07
N TYR A 191 11.22 -7.66 -27.23
CA TYR A 191 11.57 -7.59 -25.80
C TYR A 191 10.55 -8.30 -24.88
N TRP A 192 9.79 -9.27 -25.40
CA TRP A 192 8.73 -9.92 -24.62
C TRP A 192 9.26 -10.66 -23.37
N ARG A 193 10.49 -11.24 -23.42
CA ARG A 193 11.13 -11.91 -22.28
C ARG A 193 11.48 -10.92 -21.19
N GLU A 194 12.05 -9.79 -21.57
CA GLU A 194 12.44 -8.69 -20.69
C GLU A 194 11.21 -8.05 -20.05
N VAL A 195 10.16 -7.78 -20.84
CA VAL A 195 8.88 -7.25 -20.35
C VAL A 195 8.26 -8.19 -19.31
N LEU A 196 8.23 -9.50 -19.61
CA LEU A 196 7.69 -10.49 -18.68
C LEU A 196 8.55 -10.63 -17.42
N ALA A 197 9.87 -10.71 -17.56
CA ALA A 197 10.75 -10.97 -16.44
C ALA A 197 11.10 -9.72 -15.61
N LEU A 198 11.09 -8.53 -16.21
CA LEU A 198 11.55 -7.33 -15.52
C LEU A 198 10.42 -6.39 -15.08
N TRP A 199 9.19 -6.56 -15.59
CA TRP A 199 8.07 -5.69 -15.28
C TRP A 199 6.78 -6.44 -14.93
N LEU A 200 6.17 -7.18 -15.87
CA LEU A 200 4.86 -7.83 -15.66
C LEU A 200 4.92 -8.95 -14.60
N GLY A 201 5.91 -9.82 -14.65
CA GLY A 201 6.11 -10.87 -13.66
C GLY A 201 6.38 -10.31 -12.27
N PRO A 202 7.34 -9.37 -12.11
CA PRO A 202 7.57 -8.66 -10.85
C PRO A 202 6.32 -7.98 -10.29
N HIS A 203 5.50 -7.35 -11.16
CA HIS A 203 4.22 -6.78 -10.75
C HIS A 203 3.32 -7.81 -10.06
N TRP A 204 3.12 -8.99 -10.67
CA TRP A 204 2.27 -10.04 -10.08
C TRP A 204 2.84 -10.58 -8.77
N ILE A 205 4.12 -10.89 -8.72
CA ILE A 205 4.77 -11.45 -7.54
C ILE A 205 4.81 -10.40 -6.43
N GLY A 206 5.27 -9.18 -6.74
CA GLY A 206 5.33 -8.07 -5.79
C GLY A 206 3.96 -7.73 -5.21
N SER A 207 2.93 -7.65 -6.05
CA SER A 207 1.55 -7.41 -5.60
C SER A 207 1.04 -8.53 -4.69
N ALA A 208 1.30 -9.80 -5.00
CA ALA A 208 0.89 -10.90 -4.13
C ALA A 208 1.55 -10.83 -2.75
N ILE A 209 2.84 -10.47 -2.68
CA ILE A 209 3.56 -10.26 -1.40
C ILE A 209 2.95 -9.09 -0.63
N ILE A 210 2.70 -7.94 -1.29
CA ILE A 210 2.06 -6.75 -0.71
C ILE A 210 0.72 -7.14 -0.09
N ILE A 211 -0.12 -7.79 -0.86
CA ILE A 211 -1.48 -8.16 -0.44
C ILE A 211 -1.46 -9.12 0.74
N TYR A 212 -0.57 -10.10 0.72
CA TYR A 212 -0.45 -11.02 1.84
C TYR A 212 0.01 -10.32 3.12
N LEU A 213 1.08 -9.50 3.03
CA LEU A 213 1.70 -8.87 4.19
C LEU A 213 0.95 -7.63 4.70
N PHE A 214 0.34 -6.83 3.83
CA PHE A 214 -0.23 -5.53 4.19
C PHE A 214 -1.76 -5.49 4.19
N ALA A 215 -2.43 -6.37 3.43
CA ALA A 215 -3.88 -6.44 3.41
C ALA A 215 -4.43 -7.67 4.16
N TYR A 216 -3.89 -8.88 3.94
CA TYR A 216 -4.40 -10.07 4.59
C TYR A 216 -3.98 -10.19 6.06
N LEU A 217 -2.68 -10.25 6.34
CA LEU A 217 -2.17 -10.52 7.70
C LEU A 217 -2.65 -9.50 8.75
N PRO A 218 -2.58 -8.18 8.51
CA PRO A 218 -2.98 -7.20 9.51
C PRO A 218 -4.48 -7.19 9.77
N HIS A 219 -5.29 -7.59 8.83
CA HIS A 219 -6.76 -7.56 8.93
C HIS A 219 -7.36 -8.90 9.41
N LYS A 220 -6.62 -10.02 9.29
CA LYS A 220 -7.11 -11.33 9.72
C LYS A 220 -7.60 -11.29 11.18
N PRO A 221 -8.78 -11.84 11.54
CA PRO A 221 -9.70 -12.63 10.70
C PRO A 221 -10.77 -11.82 9.95
N HIS A 222 -10.66 -10.49 9.82
CA HIS A 222 -11.62 -9.61 9.15
C HIS A 222 -13.02 -9.62 9.80
N ASP A 223 -13.08 -9.64 11.13
CA ASP A 223 -14.29 -9.94 11.90
C ASP A 223 -14.88 -8.73 12.64
N THR A 224 -14.24 -7.59 12.62
CA THR A 224 -14.70 -6.40 13.37
C THR A 224 -14.41 -5.10 12.62
N LYS A 225 -15.36 -4.16 12.73
CA LYS A 225 -15.25 -2.77 12.25
C LYS A 225 -14.85 -1.79 13.37
N GLN A 226 -14.60 -2.27 14.59
CA GLN A 226 -14.25 -1.43 15.73
C GLN A 226 -12.90 -0.76 15.50
N ARG A 227 -12.87 0.57 15.56
CA ARG A 227 -11.74 1.44 15.20
C ARG A 227 -10.38 0.99 15.77
N TYR A 228 -10.31 0.60 17.03
CA TYR A 228 -9.07 0.19 17.68
C TYR A 228 -8.77 -1.31 17.57
N ARG A 229 -9.62 -2.08 16.86
CA ARG A 229 -9.54 -3.55 16.81
C ARG A 229 -9.71 -4.13 15.41
N ASN A 230 -9.98 -3.29 14.40
CA ASN A 230 -10.23 -3.72 13.01
C ASN A 230 -8.96 -4.18 12.28
N THR A 231 -7.80 -3.84 12.80
CA THR A 231 -6.49 -4.30 12.33
C THR A 231 -5.60 -4.66 13.52
N ARG A 232 -4.34 -4.99 13.28
CA ARG A 232 -3.41 -5.42 14.33
C ARG A 232 -2.00 -4.86 14.17
N VAL A 233 -1.21 -5.03 15.22
CA VAL A 233 0.22 -4.78 15.24
C VAL A 233 0.96 -6.10 15.44
N TYR A 234 2.03 -6.30 14.68
CA TYR A 234 3.02 -7.36 14.88
C TYR A 234 4.34 -6.73 15.30
N LYS A 235 4.57 -6.62 16.60
CA LYS A 235 5.81 -6.07 17.14
C LYS A 235 6.80 -7.19 17.39
N VAL A 236 8.01 -7.02 16.85
CA VAL A 236 9.18 -7.82 17.24
C VAL A 236 10.06 -6.98 18.13
N SER A 237 10.47 -7.51 19.28
CA SER A 237 11.36 -6.83 20.24
C SER A 237 12.77 -7.41 20.17
N GLY A 238 13.76 -6.66 20.68
CA GLY A 238 15.15 -7.10 20.70
C GLY A 238 15.94 -6.79 19.43
N PRO A 239 17.04 -7.49 19.14
CA PRO A 239 17.99 -7.13 18.09
C PRO A 239 17.40 -7.20 16.67
N LEU A 240 16.36 -8.00 16.48
CA LEU A 240 15.68 -8.16 15.17
C LEU A 240 14.63 -7.09 14.89
N GLU A 241 14.27 -6.23 15.85
CA GLU A 241 13.22 -5.23 15.68
C GLU A 241 13.46 -4.32 14.48
N LYS A 242 14.67 -3.76 14.35
CA LYS A 242 15.00 -2.86 13.23
C LYS A 242 14.97 -3.56 11.89
N ILE A 243 15.42 -4.82 11.83
CA ILE A 243 15.42 -5.63 10.61
C ILE A 243 13.98 -5.90 10.17
N VAL A 244 13.13 -6.37 11.09
CA VAL A 244 11.73 -6.68 10.78
C VAL A 244 10.98 -5.41 10.39
N ASN A 245 11.13 -4.31 11.12
CA ASN A 245 10.51 -3.04 10.77
C ASN A 245 10.94 -2.57 9.37
N GLY A 246 12.22 -2.73 9.02
CA GLY A 246 12.74 -2.40 7.69
C GLY A 246 12.17 -3.30 6.59
N LEU A 247 12.14 -4.62 6.80
CA LEU A 247 11.59 -5.58 5.84
C LEU A 247 10.10 -5.37 5.62
N TYR A 248 9.33 -5.03 6.66
CA TYR A 248 7.91 -4.69 6.55
C TYR A 248 7.66 -3.24 6.15
N LEU A 249 8.70 -2.42 5.96
CA LEU A 249 8.55 -0.97 5.75
C LEU A 249 7.58 -0.36 6.78
N PHE A 250 7.72 -0.77 8.04
CA PHE A 250 6.88 -0.42 9.21
C PHE A 250 5.39 -0.77 9.10
N GLN A 251 4.95 -1.49 8.06
CA GLN A 251 3.54 -1.91 7.92
C GLN A 251 3.14 -3.01 8.93
N ASN A 252 4.07 -3.58 9.65
CA ASN A 252 3.80 -4.41 10.84
C ASN A 252 3.09 -3.62 11.97
N TYR A 253 3.09 -2.28 11.93
CA TYR A 253 2.29 -1.38 12.78
C TYR A 253 0.97 -0.93 12.10
N HIS A 254 0.34 -1.77 11.32
CA HIS A 254 -0.79 -1.43 10.46
C HIS A 254 -1.99 -0.80 11.19
N LEU A 255 -2.21 -1.17 12.46
CA LEU A 255 -3.22 -0.51 13.29
C LEU A 255 -2.95 0.99 13.48
N ILE A 256 -1.68 1.39 13.64
CA ILE A 256 -1.33 2.81 13.75
C ILE A 256 -1.68 3.55 12.46
N HIS A 257 -1.37 2.91 11.32
CA HIS A 257 -1.74 3.42 10.02
C HIS A 257 -3.26 3.61 9.88
N HIS A 258 -4.07 2.61 10.22
CA HIS A 258 -5.54 2.71 10.15
C HIS A 258 -6.12 3.76 11.10
N LEU A 259 -5.55 3.90 12.29
CA LEU A 259 -6.00 4.93 13.25
C LEU A 259 -5.63 6.34 12.79
N PHE A 260 -4.44 6.52 12.26
CA PHE A 260 -3.86 7.82 11.93
C PHE A 260 -3.07 7.78 10.61
N PRO A 261 -3.75 7.64 9.45
CA PRO A 261 -3.09 7.38 8.16
C PRO A 261 -2.23 8.56 7.65
N ARG A 262 -2.29 9.71 8.32
CA ARG A 262 -1.46 10.88 8.02
C ARG A 262 -0.14 10.93 8.78
N ILE A 263 0.18 9.91 9.56
CA ILE A 263 1.52 9.70 10.11
C ILE A 263 2.38 9.06 9.02
N PRO A 264 3.57 9.61 8.67
CA PRO A 264 4.49 8.95 7.75
C PRO A 264 4.95 7.57 8.25
N PHE A 265 5.12 6.61 7.34
CA PHE A 265 5.37 5.20 7.68
C PHE A 265 6.52 4.97 8.64
N TYR A 266 7.62 5.70 8.50
CA TYR A 266 8.83 5.56 9.34
C TYR A 266 8.65 6.03 10.79
N LEU A 267 7.51 6.65 11.12
CA LEU A 267 7.14 7.09 12.46
C LEU A 267 6.14 6.16 13.16
N TYR A 268 5.65 5.11 12.49
CA TYR A 268 4.64 4.22 13.07
C TYR A 268 5.11 3.54 14.35
N ALA A 269 6.37 3.07 14.42
CA ALA A 269 6.90 2.43 15.61
C ALA A 269 6.95 3.39 16.82
N GLN A 270 7.35 4.65 16.59
CA GLN A 270 7.39 5.67 17.63
C GLN A 270 5.97 6.04 18.09
N ALA A 271 5.07 6.31 17.14
CA ALA A 271 3.67 6.61 17.46
C ALA A 271 2.98 5.44 18.19
N PHE A 272 3.31 4.18 17.85
CA PHE A 272 2.83 3.01 18.57
C PHE A 272 3.27 3.01 20.03
N ASN A 273 4.53 3.30 20.31
CA ASN A 273 5.03 3.33 21.70
C ASN A 273 4.29 4.38 22.52
N ASP A 274 4.07 5.57 21.99
CA ASP A 274 3.37 6.65 22.69
C ASP A 274 1.88 6.36 22.88
N LEU A 275 1.25 5.67 21.89
CA LEU A 275 -0.17 5.29 21.96
C LEU A 275 -0.41 4.00 22.75
N ARG A 276 0.62 3.24 23.09
CA ARG A 276 0.51 1.89 23.69
C ARG A 276 -0.43 1.82 24.91
N PRO A 277 -0.44 2.78 25.86
CA PRO A 277 -1.41 2.74 26.96
C PRO A 277 -2.86 2.81 26.49
N ILE A 278 -3.17 3.68 25.51
CA ILE A 278 -4.50 3.79 24.92
C ILE A 278 -4.87 2.51 24.19
N LEU A 279 -3.98 1.98 23.35
CA LEU A 279 -4.23 0.75 22.58
C LEU A 279 -4.54 -0.43 23.49
N LYS A 280 -3.80 -0.57 24.62
CA LYS A 280 -4.08 -1.61 25.62
C LYS A 280 -5.45 -1.42 26.28
N HIS A 281 -5.79 -0.18 26.66
CA HIS A 281 -7.09 0.15 27.27
C HIS A 281 -8.26 -0.20 26.32
N GLU A 282 -8.13 0.08 25.02
CA GLU A 282 -9.15 -0.22 23.99
C GLU A 282 -9.16 -1.70 23.55
N GLY A 283 -8.29 -2.53 24.10
CA GLY A 283 -8.20 -3.96 23.77
C GLY A 283 -7.74 -4.21 22.35
N SER A 284 -6.84 -3.37 21.83
CA SER A 284 -6.27 -3.50 20.49
C SER A 284 -5.52 -4.82 20.30
N ARG A 285 -5.52 -5.34 19.09
CA ARG A 285 -4.87 -6.61 18.72
C ARG A 285 -3.38 -6.38 18.52
N ILE A 286 -2.60 -6.58 19.55
CA ILE A 286 -1.14 -6.43 19.55
C ILE A 286 -0.50 -7.81 19.76
N HIS A 287 0.28 -8.25 18.77
CA HIS A 287 1.08 -9.46 18.85
C HIS A 287 2.55 -9.06 19.05
N GLU A 288 3.12 -9.43 20.19
CA GLU A 288 4.51 -9.14 20.55
C GLU A 288 5.33 -10.42 20.53
N TYR A 289 6.49 -10.40 19.86
CA TYR A 289 7.42 -11.50 19.68
C TYR A 289 8.81 -11.09 20.14
N GLY A 290 9.51 -12.01 20.80
CA GLY A 290 10.86 -11.75 21.37
C GLY A 290 10.79 -10.99 22.70
N HIS A 291 11.64 -11.41 23.62
CA HIS A 291 11.89 -10.75 24.92
C HIS A 291 13.35 -10.33 24.99
#